data_fd769858110c749f15cfcf5254545c0d
#
_entry.id   fd769858110c749f15cfcf5254545c0d
#
_cell.length_a   1.000
_cell.length_b   1.000
_cell.length_c   1.000
_cell.angle_alpha   90.00
_cell.angle_beta   90.00
_cell.angle_gamma   90.00
#
_symmetry.space_group_name_H-M   'P 1'
#
loop_
_entity.id
_entity.type
_entity.pdbx_description
1 polymer ?
#
loop_
_entity_poly.entity_id
_entity_poly.type
_entity_poly.pdbx_seq_one_letter_code
_entity_poly.pdbx_strand_id
1 'polypeptide(L)'
;MNKIVWFRYDLRLIDNDAFLNAIKNGNILPIFIFDKGYFKLEVSSSFHLKFIIESLKELDSKLQKEFGTNLNIYYGDTLEILKKIIEKFNINEVFSNKIFKNKYLNDLDLNLKNFFISKNVKWNFYNQFGIQLNHRERYKWSANWNK
;
A
#
# COMPACT_ATOMS: atom_id res chain seq x y z
N MET A 1 -15.65 -9.60 7.86
CA MET A 1 -14.77 -9.65 6.67
C MET A 1 -13.51 -8.90 7.03
N ASN A 2 -12.37 -9.57 7.03
CA ASN A 2 -11.12 -8.96 7.49
C ASN A 2 -10.36 -8.39 6.30
N LYS A 3 -10.00 -7.12 6.37
CA LYS A 3 -9.36 -6.39 5.28
C LYS A 3 -8.04 -5.80 5.72
N ILE A 4 -7.05 -5.82 4.83
CA ILE A 4 -5.80 -5.07 5.02
C ILE A 4 -5.89 -3.76 4.26
N VAL A 5 -5.47 -2.67 4.91
CA VAL A 5 -5.05 -1.45 4.25
C VAL A 5 -3.53 -1.40 4.31
N TRP A 6 -2.89 -1.65 3.19
CA TRP A 6 -1.45 -1.66 3.10
C TRP A 6 -0.95 -0.30 2.61
N PHE A 7 -0.55 0.54 3.58
CA PHE A 7 0.16 1.78 3.31
C PHE A 7 1.56 1.45 2.81
N ARG A 8 1.93 2.04 1.70
CA ARG A 8 3.25 1.79 1.09
C ARG A 8 4.12 3.04 1.22
N TYR A 9 3.96 4.03 0.32
CA TYR A 9 4.66 5.33 0.42
C TYR A 9 3.69 6.51 0.46
N ASP A 10 2.44 6.21 0.57
CA ASP A 10 1.27 7.10 0.62
C ASP A 10 0.77 7.25 2.06
N LEU A 11 1.64 7.71 2.94
CA LEU A 11 1.44 7.76 4.40
C LEU A 11 0.46 8.89 4.80
N ARG A 12 -0.76 8.82 4.28
CA ARG A 12 -1.84 9.78 4.54
C ARG A 12 -3.21 9.12 4.53
N LEU A 13 -4.18 9.72 5.23
CA LEU A 13 -5.58 9.26 5.25
C LEU A 13 -6.43 10.05 4.24
N ILE A 14 -6.15 11.34 4.09
CA ILE A 14 -6.86 12.24 3.18
C ILE A 14 -6.36 11.99 1.76
N ASP A 15 -7.29 11.97 0.80
CA ASP A 15 -6.98 11.75 -0.61
C ASP A 15 -6.18 10.45 -0.84
N ASN A 16 -6.67 9.36 -0.21
CA ASN A 16 -6.10 8.03 -0.30
C ASN A 16 -7.21 7.03 -0.66
N ASP A 17 -7.33 6.73 -1.94
CA ASP A 17 -8.39 5.87 -2.48
C ASP A 17 -8.41 4.47 -1.85
N ALA A 18 -7.24 3.89 -1.60
CA ALA A 18 -7.13 2.59 -0.96
C ALA A 18 -7.73 2.61 0.44
N PHE A 19 -7.37 3.60 1.25
CA PHE A 19 -7.89 3.76 2.60
C PHE A 19 -9.38 4.08 2.59
N LEU A 20 -9.82 5.08 1.82
CA LEU A 20 -11.21 5.53 1.76
C LEU A 20 -12.17 4.43 1.30
N ASN A 21 -11.74 3.56 0.38
CA ASN A 21 -12.56 2.43 -0.06
C ASN A 21 -12.54 1.27 0.94
N ALA A 22 -11.45 1.04 1.65
CA ALA A 22 -11.36 -0.02 2.65
C ALA A 22 -12.29 0.24 3.85
N ILE A 23 -12.37 1.48 4.33
CA ILE A 23 -13.16 1.83 5.53
C ILE A 23 -14.68 1.77 5.31
N LYS A 24 -15.17 1.79 4.07
CA LYS A 24 -16.61 1.83 3.77
C LYS A 24 -17.40 0.66 4.36
N ASN A 25 -16.79 -0.50 4.54
CA ASN A 25 -17.50 -1.74 4.87
C ASN A 25 -16.77 -2.58 5.93
N GLY A 26 -16.58 -2.08 7.14
CA GLY A 26 -16.14 -2.87 8.29
C GLY A 26 -14.71 -2.66 8.74
N ASN A 27 -14.23 -3.56 9.59
CA ASN A 27 -12.94 -3.46 10.25
C ASN A 27 -11.78 -3.61 9.27
N ILE A 28 -10.78 -2.77 9.45
CA ILE A 28 -9.54 -2.78 8.69
C ILE A 28 -8.35 -3.12 9.57
N LEU A 29 -7.34 -3.73 8.99
CA LEU A 29 -6.01 -3.92 9.57
C LEU A 29 -5.03 -3.01 8.82
N PRO A 30 -4.73 -1.81 9.33
CA PRO A 30 -3.75 -0.93 8.71
C PRO A 30 -2.34 -1.49 8.92
N ILE A 31 -1.58 -1.63 7.84
CA ILE A 31 -0.21 -2.12 7.91
C ILE A 31 0.74 -1.25 7.11
N PHE A 32 2.00 -1.22 7.56
CA PHE A 32 3.14 -0.74 6.79
C PHE A 32 4.27 -1.79 6.87
N ILE A 33 4.97 -2.02 5.77
CA ILE A 33 6.06 -2.98 5.72
C ILE A 33 7.35 -2.28 5.25
N PHE A 34 8.36 -2.28 6.13
CA PHE A 34 9.73 -1.98 5.72
C PHE A 34 10.29 -3.19 4.98
N ASP A 35 10.25 -3.15 3.65
CA ASP A 35 10.74 -4.24 2.81
C ASP A 35 12.26 -4.31 2.83
N LYS A 36 12.79 -5.44 3.30
CA LYS A 36 14.23 -5.66 3.45
C LYS A 36 14.98 -5.61 2.13
N GLY A 37 14.39 -6.08 1.04
CA GLY A 37 14.99 -6.06 -0.28
C GLY A 37 15.08 -4.64 -0.83
N TYR A 38 14.01 -3.86 -0.68
CA TYR A 38 14.00 -2.47 -1.12
C TYR A 38 15.03 -1.60 -0.38
N PHE A 39 15.11 -1.73 0.94
CA PHE A 39 16.05 -0.94 1.75
C PHE A 39 17.52 -1.32 1.55
N LYS A 40 17.81 -2.52 1.05
CA LYS A 40 19.16 -2.93 0.64
C LYS A 40 19.64 -2.25 -0.65
N LEU A 41 18.74 -1.71 -1.47
CA LEU A 41 19.07 -1.05 -2.74
C LEU A 41 19.62 0.38 -2.56
N GLU A 42 20.03 0.77 -1.35
CA GLU A 42 20.65 2.06 -1.02
C GLU A 42 19.88 3.31 -1.44
N VAL A 43 18.63 3.17 -1.77
CA VAL A 43 17.77 4.29 -2.22
C VAL A 43 17.40 5.21 -1.04
N SER A 44 17.80 4.84 0.17
CA SER A 44 17.37 5.49 1.41
C SER A 44 18.53 6.18 2.11
N SER A 45 18.62 7.50 1.99
CA SER A 45 19.43 8.28 2.92
C SER A 45 18.85 8.21 4.34
N SER A 46 19.67 8.45 5.35
CA SER A 46 19.22 8.52 6.76
C SER A 46 18.10 9.54 6.96
N PHE A 47 18.12 10.64 6.21
CA PHE A 47 17.05 11.66 6.21
C PHE A 47 15.72 11.10 5.69
N HIS A 48 15.75 10.30 4.63
CA HIS A 48 14.56 9.68 4.08
C HIS A 48 13.93 8.69 5.08
N LEU A 49 14.74 7.89 5.75
CA LEU A 49 14.28 6.97 6.79
C LEU A 49 13.64 7.71 7.97
N LYS A 50 14.28 8.79 8.44
CA LYS A 50 13.74 9.62 9.51
C LYS A 50 12.38 10.21 9.13
N PHE A 51 12.27 10.75 7.92
CA PHE A 51 10.99 11.26 7.39
C PHE A 51 9.90 10.19 7.36
N ILE A 52 10.20 8.98 6.89
CA ILE A 52 9.24 7.87 6.90
C ILE A 52 8.78 7.56 8.33
N ILE A 53 9.71 7.46 9.28
CA ILE A 53 9.39 7.15 10.68
C ILE A 53 8.49 8.24 11.30
N GLU A 54 8.76 9.50 11.07
CA GLU A 54 7.94 10.61 11.53
C GLU A 54 6.54 10.57 10.91
N SER A 55 6.45 10.33 9.60
CA SER A 55 5.18 10.18 8.88
C SER A 55 4.35 8.99 9.39
N LEU A 56 5.00 7.87 9.73
CA LEU A 56 4.31 6.70 10.30
C LEU A 56 3.76 6.99 11.70
N LYS A 57 4.47 7.74 12.54
CA LYS A 57 3.98 8.15 13.85
C LYS A 57 2.76 9.07 13.74
N GLU A 58 2.81 10.01 12.80
CA GLU A 58 1.67 10.91 12.54
C GLU A 58 0.45 10.12 12.02
N LEU A 59 0.68 9.20 11.07
CA LEU A 59 -0.36 8.35 10.51
C LEU A 59 -1.00 7.48 11.59
N ASP A 60 -0.20 6.83 12.44
CA ASP A 60 -0.69 6.01 13.55
C ASP A 60 -1.53 6.83 14.55
N SER A 61 -1.05 8.02 14.93
CA SER A 61 -1.80 8.93 15.82
C SER A 61 -3.15 9.32 15.23
N LYS A 62 -3.22 9.61 13.92
CA LYS A 62 -4.49 9.92 13.24
C LYS A 62 -5.41 8.70 13.17
N LEU A 63 -4.89 7.52 12.87
CA LEU A 63 -5.66 6.27 12.85
C LEU A 63 -6.27 5.95 14.22
N GLN A 64 -5.50 6.13 15.29
CA GLN A 64 -6.00 5.94 16.64
C GLN A 64 -7.11 6.95 16.99
N LYS A 65 -6.87 8.22 16.73
CA LYS A 65 -7.77 9.31 17.10
C LYS A 65 -9.09 9.30 16.32
N GLU A 66 -9.03 9.04 15.01
CA GLU A 66 -10.18 9.18 14.12
C GLU A 66 -10.93 7.86 13.88
N PHE A 67 -10.22 6.72 13.96
CA PHE A 67 -10.76 5.41 13.59
C PHE A 67 -10.63 4.36 14.69
N GLY A 68 -9.99 4.66 15.83
CA GLY A 68 -9.82 3.73 16.95
C GLY A 68 -8.98 2.50 16.61
N THR A 69 -8.09 2.59 15.61
CA THR A 69 -7.22 1.49 15.15
C THR A 69 -5.77 1.94 15.11
N ASN A 70 -4.84 0.99 15.24
CA ASN A 70 -3.41 1.24 15.24
C ASN A 70 -2.78 0.80 13.92
N LEU A 71 -1.71 1.49 13.52
CA LEU A 71 -0.87 1.09 12.41
C LEU A 71 0.07 -0.04 12.84
N ASN A 72 0.00 -1.18 12.17
CA ASN A 72 0.90 -2.30 12.42
C ASN A 72 2.11 -2.21 11.49
N ILE A 73 3.31 -2.08 12.06
CA ILE A 73 4.55 -1.91 11.32
C ILE A 73 5.35 -3.21 11.36
N TYR A 74 5.77 -3.66 10.19
CA TYR A 74 6.57 -4.86 10.00
C TYR A 74 7.89 -4.55 9.31
N TYR A 75 8.90 -5.40 9.55
CA TYR A 75 10.18 -5.37 8.86
C TYR A 75 10.54 -6.75 8.34
N GLY A 76 10.87 -6.87 7.05
CA GLY A 76 11.30 -8.14 6.47
C GLY A 76 10.96 -8.28 4.99
N ASP A 77 10.81 -9.51 4.53
CA ASP A 77 10.33 -9.83 3.19
C ASP A 77 8.82 -9.60 3.11
N THR A 78 8.40 -8.75 2.20
CA THR A 78 6.99 -8.34 2.07
C THR A 78 6.08 -9.52 1.76
N LEU A 79 6.48 -10.43 0.88
CA LEU A 79 5.66 -11.59 0.51
C LEU A 79 5.47 -12.53 1.71
N GLU A 80 6.53 -12.82 2.44
CA GLU A 80 6.48 -13.68 3.62
C GLU A 80 5.66 -13.08 4.77
N ILE A 81 5.76 -11.76 4.96
CA ILE A 81 4.96 -11.05 5.97
C ILE A 81 3.48 -11.12 5.61
N LEU A 82 3.12 -10.81 4.36
CA LEU A 82 1.73 -10.84 3.91
C LEU A 82 1.14 -12.25 3.97
N LYS A 83 1.90 -13.30 3.63
CA LYS A 83 1.47 -14.70 3.81
C LYS A 83 1.03 -14.96 5.26
N LYS A 84 1.89 -14.63 6.22
CA LYS A 84 1.61 -14.85 7.65
C LYS A 84 0.40 -14.04 8.14
N ILE A 85 0.26 -12.80 7.72
CA ILE A 85 -0.87 -11.95 8.12
C ILE A 85 -2.18 -12.48 7.56
N ILE A 86 -2.20 -12.83 6.27
CA ILE A 86 -3.38 -13.33 5.58
C ILE A 86 -3.89 -14.61 6.24
N GLU A 87 -3.00 -15.55 6.55
CA GLU A 87 -3.35 -16.81 7.22
C GLU A 87 -3.80 -16.59 8.67
N LYS A 88 -3.06 -15.77 9.43
CA LYS A 88 -3.36 -15.51 10.85
C LYS A 88 -4.72 -14.83 11.05
N PHE A 89 -5.08 -13.90 10.21
CA PHE A 89 -6.27 -13.05 10.37
C PHE A 89 -7.40 -13.38 9.39
N ASN A 90 -7.28 -14.44 8.60
CA ASN A 90 -8.25 -14.82 7.55
C ASN A 90 -8.64 -13.64 6.65
N ILE A 91 -7.62 -12.99 6.08
CA ILE A 91 -7.79 -11.82 5.24
C ILE A 91 -8.38 -12.22 3.88
N ASN A 92 -9.40 -11.51 3.44
CA ASN A 92 -10.07 -11.74 2.17
C ASN A 92 -9.78 -10.64 1.15
N GLU A 93 -9.46 -9.44 1.64
CA GLU A 93 -9.21 -8.30 0.76
C GLU A 93 -7.98 -7.50 1.22
N VAL A 94 -7.20 -7.06 0.25
CA VAL A 94 -6.08 -6.13 0.45
C VAL A 94 -6.34 -4.88 -0.37
N PHE A 95 -6.16 -3.72 0.26
CA PHE A 95 -6.30 -2.41 -0.36
C PHE A 95 -4.95 -1.71 -0.33
N SER A 96 -4.44 -1.30 -1.48
CA SER A 96 -3.21 -0.50 -1.56
C SER A 96 -3.21 0.38 -2.79
N ASN A 97 -2.40 1.44 -2.75
CA ASN A 97 -2.14 2.26 -3.91
C ASN A 97 -0.92 1.75 -4.69
N LYS A 98 -0.94 1.97 -6.01
CA LYS A 98 0.17 1.64 -6.90
C LYS A 98 1.38 2.53 -6.62
N ILE A 99 2.55 1.93 -6.68
CA ILE A 99 3.82 2.64 -6.57
C ILE A 99 4.56 2.53 -7.91
N PHE A 100 5.02 3.67 -8.41
CA PHE A 100 5.82 3.75 -9.62
C PHE A 100 7.23 4.18 -9.24
N LYS A 101 8.07 3.25 -8.76
CA LYS A 101 9.42 3.61 -8.32
C LYS A 101 10.52 2.91 -9.11
N ASN A 102 10.62 1.60 -9.05
CA ASN A 102 11.70 0.85 -9.67
C ASN A 102 11.28 -0.57 -10.08
N LYS A 103 12.18 -1.25 -10.78
CA LYS A 103 11.96 -2.63 -11.25
C LYS A 103 11.68 -3.59 -10.10
N TYR A 104 12.41 -3.48 -8.97
CA TYR A 104 12.23 -4.35 -7.80
C TYR A 104 10.78 -4.35 -7.29
N LEU A 105 10.19 -3.16 -7.11
CA LEU A 105 8.82 -3.04 -6.64
C LEU A 105 7.78 -3.54 -7.67
N ASN A 106 8.06 -3.38 -8.96
CA ASN A 106 7.20 -3.92 -10.01
C ASN A 106 7.22 -5.46 -10.01
N ASP A 107 8.40 -6.07 -9.87
CA ASP A 107 8.55 -7.53 -9.79
C ASP A 107 7.90 -8.08 -8.50
N LEU A 108 8.03 -7.37 -7.39
CA LEU A 108 7.35 -7.69 -6.14
C LEU A 108 5.83 -7.66 -6.31
N ASP A 109 5.29 -6.62 -6.94
CA ASP A 109 3.84 -6.49 -7.17
C ASP A 109 3.31 -7.62 -8.06
N LEU A 110 4.08 -8.06 -9.05
CA LEU A 110 3.72 -9.20 -9.89
C LEU A 110 3.67 -10.52 -9.08
N ASN A 111 4.67 -10.76 -8.23
CA ASN A 111 4.71 -11.93 -7.36
C ASN A 111 3.56 -11.93 -6.35
N LEU A 112 3.27 -10.78 -5.75
CA LEU A 112 2.15 -10.61 -4.84
C LEU A 112 0.80 -10.83 -5.51
N LYS A 113 0.62 -10.37 -6.74
CA LYS A 113 -0.60 -10.60 -7.52
C LYS A 113 -0.85 -12.10 -7.72
N ASN A 114 0.17 -12.85 -8.12
CA ASN A 114 0.07 -14.30 -8.29
C ASN A 114 -0.26 -15.00 -6.97
N PHE A 115 0.38 -14.58 -5.89
CA PHE A 115 0.11 -15.12 -4.55
C PHE A 115 -1.33 -14.85 -4.10
N PHE A 116 -1.82 -13.62 -4.21
CA PHE A 116 -3.20 -13.29 -3.81
C PHE A 116 -4.24 -14.07 -4.62
N ILE A 117 -4.02 -14.26 -5.93
CA ILE A 117 -4.87 -15.10 -6.76
C ILE A 117 -4.88 -16.54 -6.23
N SER A 118 -3.72 -17.12 -5.90
CA SER A 118 -3.61 -18.50 -5.40
C SER A 118 -4.31 -18.72 -4.04
N LYS A 119 -4.42 -17.66 -3.24
CA LYS A 119 -5.09 -17.69 -1.92
C LYS A 119 -6.54 -17.17 -1.97
N ASN A 120 -7.07 -16.87 -3.14
CA ASN A 120 -8.40 -16.26 -3.32
C ASN A 120 -8.59 -14.97 -2.51
N VAL A 121 -7.53 -14.17 -2.42
CA VAL A 121 -7.54 -12.85 -1.79
C VAL A 121 -7.70 -11.78 -2.86
N LYS A 122 -8.71 -10.93 -2.70
CA LYS A 122 -8.96 -9.84 -3.64
C LYS A 122 -8.01 -8.68 -3.36
N TRP A 123 -7.20 -8.31 -4.34
CA TRP A 123 -6.35 -7.14 -4.27
C TRP A 123 -6.96 -5.94 -4.98
N ASN A 124 -7.42 -4.96 -4.20
CA ASN A 124 -7.94 -3.69 -4.66
C ASN A 124 -6.77 -2.70 -4.80
N PHE A 125 -6.37 -2.41 -6.03
CA PHE A 125 -5.12 -1.72 -6.37
C PHE A 125 -5.43 -0.43 -7.09
N TYR A 126 -5.24 0.72 -6.42
CA TYR A 126 -5.66 2.04 -6.89
C TYR A 126 -4.50 2.83 -7.52
N ASN A 127 -4.81 3.62 -8.55
CA ASN A 127 -3.85 4.57 -9.10
C ASN A 127 -3.82 5.81 -8.22
N GLN A 128 -2.63 6.21 -7.77
CA GLN A 128 -2.42 7.55 -7.25
C GLN A 128 -1.91 8.45 -8.37
N PHE A 129 -2.23 9.75 -8.25
CA PHE A 129 -1.73 10.74 -9.21
C PHE A 129 -2.25 10.45 -10.63
N GLY A 130 -3.16 11.06 -11.19
CA GLY A 130 -3.61 11.08 -12.59
C GLY A 130 -2.70 10.48 -13.69
N ILE A 131 -1.75 9.62 -13.28
CA ILE A 131 -0.85 8.90 -14.18
C ILE A 131 -1.61 7.75 -14.78
N GLN A 132 -1.93 7.87 -16.05
CA GLN A 132 -2.51 6.77 -16.83
C GLN A 132 -1.38 5.89 -17.35
N LEU A 133 -1.32 4.66 -16.87
CA LEU A 133 -0.40 3.64 -17.39
C LEU A 133 -0.87 3.19 -18.77
N ASN A 134 0.08 2.96 -19.66
CA ASN A 134 -0.16 2.47 -21.03
C ASN A 134 -0.88 3.45 -21.98
N HIS A 135 -0.87 4.74 -21.69
CA HIS A 135 -1.36 5.73 -22.63
C HIS A 135 -0.34 5.91 -23.76
N ARG A 136 -0.66 5.38 -24.95
CA ARG A 136 0.18 5.53 -26.16
C ARG A 136 0.13 6.95 -26.75
N GLU A 137 -0.83 7.78 -26.34
CA GLU A 137 -1.10 9.08 -26.95
C GLU A 137 -1.00 10.20 -25.90
N ARG A 138 0.17 10.83 -25.80
CA ARG A 138 0.45 11.93 -24.86
C ARG A 138 -0.53 13.10 -24.93
N TYR A 139 -1.02 13.43 -26.12
CA TYR A 139 -1.91 14.57 -26.34
C TYR A 139 -3.34 14.37 -25.79
N LYS A 140 -3.74 13.14 -25.49
CA LYS A 140 -5.05 12.86 -24.88
C LYS A 140 -5.03 12.87 -23.35
N TRP A 141 -3.87 13.12 -22.74
CA TRP A 141 -3.72 13.09 -21.29
C TRP A 141 -4.61 14.12 -20.59
N SER A 142 -4.62 15.37 -21.07
CA SER A 142 -5.43 16.45 -20.48
C SER A 142 -6.93 16.21 -20.60
N ALA A 143 -7.39 15.63 -21.72
CA ALA A 143 -8.81 15.30 -21.92
C ALA A 143 -9.29 14.17 -20.98
N ASN A 144 -8.41 13.28 -20.57
CA ASN A 144 -8.72 12.18 -19.65
C ASN A 144 -8.59 12.59 -18.18
N TRP A 145 -7.89 13.69 -17.88
CA TRP A 145 -7.77 14.24 -16.54
C TRP A 145 -9.08 14.84 -16.03
N ASN A 146 -9.89 15.40 -16.93
CA ASN A 146 -11.15 16.08 -16.60
C ASN A 146 -12.39 15.17 -16.58
N LYS A 147 -12.21 13.87 -16.66
CA LYS A 147 -13.26 12.86 -16.49
C LYS A 147 -13.22 12.22 -15.10
#